data_3d80335c7847de7827b0edc25eb84b19
#
_entry.id   3d80335c7847de7827b0edc25eb84b19
#
_cell.length_a   1.000
_cell.length_b   1.000
_cell.length_c   1.000
_cell.angle_alpha   90.00
_cell.angle_beta   90.00
_cell.angle_gamma   90.00
#
_symmetry.space_group_name_H-M   'P 1'
#
loop_
_entity.id
_entity.type
_entity.pdbx_description
1 polymer ?
#
loop_
_entity_poly.entity_id
_entity_poly.type
_entity_poly.pdbx_seq_one_letter_code
_entity_poly.pdbx_strand_id
1 'polypeptide(L)'
;MDERKYKVGDLYERNHFRRRKINGEWRYWRDDNNRAEEMLPNLKRKTSIMTPNGDMAACNRQYSKGGVYRNNCISCALAYDLRRRGYDVEAAPIDTTSATNGSLPIQLGFYKGEKLEMFEVPSDDEAAMKQFSDRILKYGDGSRGLLRIRWKNGDGHAAIWEVSGDAVVIRDPQNNTIVDLSDYLRRAKTFYYFRTDNLKLTDKATEFVRNYNGGD
;
A
#
# COMPACT_ATOMS: atom_id res chain seq x y z
N MET A 1 7.38 11.17 22.79
CA MET A 1 7.27 9.87 23.42
C MET A 1 8.53 9.11 23.07
N ASP A 2 9.24 8.51 24.03
CA ASP A 2 10.54 7.87 23.80
C ASP A 2 10.31 6.46 23.20
N GLU A 3 10.83 6.23 21.97
CA GLU A 3 10.74 4.94 21.27
C GLU A 3 11.21 3.74 22.10
N ARG A 4 12.19 3.98 22.97
CA ARG A 4 12.79 2.94 23.82
C ARG A 4 11.85 2.37 24.87
N LYS A 5 10.67 2.98 25.07
CA LYS A 5 9.68 2.55 26.08
C LYS A 5 8.65 1.54 25.55
N TYR A 6 8.64 1.26 24.24
CA TYR A 6 7.65 0.36 23.66
C TYR A 6 8.31 -0.95 23.23
N LYS A 7 7.76 -2.05 23.72
CA LYS A 7 8.06 -3.37 23.17
C LYS A 7 7.47 -3.48 21.78
N VAL A 8 8.09 -4.29 20.92
CA VAL A 8 7.67 -4.52 19.55
C VAL A 8 6.18 -4.86 19.45
N GLY A 9 5.65 -5.69 20.35
CA GLY A 9 4.23 -6.04 20.40
C GLY A 9 3.30 -4.85 20.65
N ASP A 10 3.71 -3.91 21.49
CA ASP A 10 2.89 -2.74 21.82
C ASP A 10 2.67 -1.81 20.63
N LEU A 11 3.61 -1.78 19.68
CA LEU A 11 3.49 -0.98 18.46
C LEU A 11 2.49 -1.59 17.48
N TYR A 12 2.37 -2.91 17.44
CA TYR A 12 1.40 -3.60 16.60
C TYR A 12 0.01 -3.69 17.21
N GLU A 13 -0.09 -3.94 18.50
CA GLU A 13 -1.37 -3.96 19.21
C GLU A 13 -2.07 -2.61 19.18
N ARG A 14 -1.30 -1.55 19.01
CA ARG A 14 -1.80 -0.18 19.02
C ARG A 14 -1.78 0.51 17.67
N ASN A 15 -1.74 -0.14 16.56
CA ASN A 15 -1.85 0.24 15.13
C ASN A 15 -2.06 1.72 14.72
N HIS A 16 -1.89 2.65 15.62
CA HIS A 16 -2.28 4.03 15.52
C HIS A 16 -1.11 4.98 15.76
N PHE A 17 0.11 4.45 15.76
CA PHE A 17 1.28 5.30 15.87
C PHE A 17 1.67 5.83 14.49
N ARG A 18 1.58 7.14 14.36
CA ARG A 18 2.26 7.86 13.30
C ARG A 18 3.66 8.19 13.74
N ARG A 19 4.62 8.11 12.84
CA ARG A 19 5.98 8.58 13.06
C ARG A 19 6.24 9.83 12.24
N ARG A 20 6.94 10.76 12.83
CA ARG A 20 7.41 11.97 12.15
C ARG A 20 8.82 12.28 12.62
N LYS A 21 9.70 12.71 11.70
CA LYS A 21 11.00 13.21 12.07
C LYS A 21 10.86 14.65 12.55
N ILE A 22 11.19 14.91 13.81
CA ILE A 22 11.18 16.24 14.42
C ILE A 22 12.59 16.52 14.94
N ASN A 23 13.23 17.58 14.45
CA ASN A 23 14.60 17.94 14.82
C ASN A 23 15.61 16.79 14.63
N GLY A 24 15.50 16.04 13.55
CA GLY A 24 16.39 14.92 13.24
C GLY A 24 16.06 13.59 13.95
N GLU A 25 15.17 13.59 14.91
CA GLU A 25 14.75 12.39 15.64
C GLU A 25 13.39 11.88 15.19
N TRP A 26 13.24 10.55 15.12
CA TRP A 26 11.94 9.94 14.87
C TRP A 26 11.06 10.05 16.10
N ARG A 27 9.88 10.67 15.93
CA ARG A 27 8.86 10.76 16.95
C ARG A 27 7.65 9.93 16.53
N TYR A 28 7.10 9.17 17.48
CA TYR A 28 5.89 8.39 17.32
C TYR A 28 4.81 9.01 18.16
N TRP A 29 3.63 9.16 17.59
CA TRP A 29 2.45 9.60 18.35
C TRP A 29 1.25 8.76 17.97
N ARG A 30 0.33 8.69 18.90
CA ARG A 30 -0.88 7.91 18.75
C ARG A 30 -1.89 8.71 17.93
N ASP A 31 -2.52 8.05 16.95
CA ASP A 31 -3.70 8.55 16.25
C ASP A 31 -4.95 7.99 16.92
N ASP A 32 -5.48 8.71 17.89
CA ASP A 32 -6.63 8.25 18.68
C ASP A 32 -7.94 8.18 17.87
N ASN A 33 -7.99 8.82 16.71
CA ASN A 33 -9.17 8.81 15.85
C ASN A 33 -9.41 7.48 15.13
N ASN A 34 -8.41 6.59 15.07
CA ASN A 34 -8.49 5.30 14.36
C ASN A 34 -8.68 4.08 15.27
N ARG A 35 -8.91 4.26 16.55
CA ARG A 35 -8.67 3.26 17.57
C ARG A 35 -9.67 2.13 17.70
N ALA A 36 -10.90 2.33 17.38
CA ALA A 36 -11.98 1.39 17.73
C ALA A 36 -12.49 0.53 16.58
N GLU A 37 -12.16 0.86 15.34
CA GLU A 37 -12.88 0.32 14.17
C GLU A 37 -12.01 -0.46 13.18
N GLU A 38 -10.70 -0.57 13.42
CA GLU A 38 -9.79 -1.29 12.50
C GLU A 38 -9.58 -2.76 12.84
N MET A 39 -10.38 -3.32 13.71
CA MET A 39 -10.33 -4.77 13.91
C MET A 39 -11.10 -5.46 12.78
N LEU A 40 -10.37 -5.94 11.79
CA LEU A 40 -10.89 -6.94 10.87
C LEU A 40 -10.80 -8.29 11.58
N PRO A 41 -11.91 -8.78 12.19
CA PRO A 41 -11.85 -9.80 13.24
C PRO A 41 -11.35 -11.17 12.74
N ASN A 42 -11.41 -11.38 11.43
CA ASN A 42 -11.01 -12.64 10.79
C ASN A 42 -9.55 -12.64 10.31
N LEU A 43 -8.84 -11.51 10.43
CA LEU A 43 -7.44 -11.40 10.00
C LEU A 43 -6.50 -11.51 11.19
N LYS A 44 -5.49 -12.36 11.04
CA LYS A 44 -4.44 -12.56 12.04
C LYS A 44 -3.54 -11.33 12.14
N ARG A 45 -3.04 -11.08 13.33
CA ARG A 45 -2.03 -10.06 13.60
C ARG A 45 -0.64 -10.65 13.55
N LYS A 46 0.32 -9.86 13.10
CA LYS A 46 1.73 -10.19 13.16
C LYS A 46 2.21 -10.29 14.61
N THR A 47 3.13 -11.20 14.84
CA THR A 47 3.83 -11.35 16.13
C THR A 47 5.14 -10.56 16.19
N SER A 48 5.64 -10.08 15.06
CA SER A 48 6.89 -9.30 14.95
C SER A 48 6.80 -8.19 13.92
N ILE A 49 7.61 -7.14 14.11
CA ILE A 49 7.74 -6.05 13.13
C ILE A 49 8.58 -6.53 11.95
N MET A 50 8.10 -6.22 10.75
CA MET A 50 8.87 -6.43 9.53
C MET A 50 9.22 -5.09 8.89
N THR A 51 10.35 -5.06 8.21
CA THR A 51 10.71 -3.93 7.35
C THR A 51 9.72 -3.80 6.19
N PRO A 52 9.61 -2.62 5.57
CA PRO A 52 8.80 -2.47 4.36
C PRO A 52 9.10 -3.50 3.26
N ASN A 53 10.38 -3.84 3.07
CA ASN A 53 10.78 -4.86 2.09
C ASN A 53 10.35 -6.27 2.52
N GLY A 54 10.45 -6.59 3.82
CA GLY A 54 9.96 -7.86 4.36
C GLY A 54 8.44 -8.00 4.21
N ASP A 55 7.70 -6.93 4.47
CA ASP A 55 6.26 -6.92 4.24
C ASP A 55 5.91 -7.10 2.77
N MET A 56 6.65 -6.43 1.87
CA MET A 56 6.44 -6.56 0.43
C MET A 56 6.70 -7.99 -0.06
N ALA A 57 7.80 -8.60 0.36
CA ALA A 57 8.15 -9.97 0.00
C ALA A 57 7.09 -11.01 0.45
N ALA A 58 6.40 -10.73 1.54
CA ALA A 58 5.37 -11.61 2.08
C ALA A 58 3.98 -11.43 1.44
N CYS A 59 3.80 -10.43 0.56
CA CYS A 59 2.48 -10.14 -0.02
C CYS A 59 2.03 -11.16 -1.06
N ASN A 60 2.94 -11.68 -1.90
CA ASN A 60 2.60 -12.54 -3.03
C ASN A 60 3.65 -13.63 -3.27
N ARG A 61 3.87 -14.49 -2.30
CA ARG A 61 4.89 -15.56 -2.35
C ARG A 61 4.65 -16.59 -3.45
N GLN A 62 3.44 -16.65 -3.96
CA GLN A 62 3.06 -17.58 -5.01
C GLN A 62 3.17 -16.98 -6.42
N TYR A 63 3.79 -15.81 -6.58
CA TYR A 63 3.97 -15.17 -7.89
C TYR A 63 4.61 -16.08 -8.94
N SER A 64 5.57 -16.92 -8.55
CA SER A 64 6.24 -17.87 -9.43
C SER A 64 5.32 -18.95 -10.00
N LYS A 65 4.19 -19.23 -9.34
CA LYS A 65 3.18 -20.19 -9.83
C LYS A 65 2.42 -19.69 -11.07
N GLY A 66 2.52 -18.38 -11.38
CA GLY A 66 1.86 -17.80 -12.55
C GLY A 66 0.35 -17.64 -12.41
N GLY A 67 -0.36 -17.50 -13.53
CA GLY A 67 -1.82 -17.43 -13.57
C GLY A 67 -2.42 -16.36 -12.68
N VAL A 68 -3.33 -16.75 -11.82
CA VAL A 68 -4.09 -15.87 -10.89
C VAL A 68 -3.21 -15.09 -9.93
N TYR A 69 -1.97 -15.52 -9.70
CA TYR A 69 -1.00 -14.81 -8.84
C TYR A 69 -0.18 -13.75 -9.58
N ARG A 70 -0.29 -13.67 -10.92
CA ARG A 70 0.32 -12.62 -11.74
C ARG A 70 -0.68 -11.56 -12.19
N ASN A 71 -1.96 -11.75 -11.85
CA ASN A 71 -3.03 -10.82 -12.22
C ASN A 71 -3.70 -10.19 -10.97
N ASN A 72 -3.14 -10.40 -9.79
CA ASN A 72 -3.71 -9.99 -8.51
C ASN A 72 -3.08 -8.73 -7.91
N CYS A 73 -2.63 -7.78 -8.74
CA CYS A 73 -1.92 -6.57 -8.29
C CYS A 73 -2.71 -5.77 -7.23
N ILE A 74 -4.03 -5.71 -7.32
CA ILE A 74 -4.90 -5.02 -6.36
C ILE A 74 -4.84 -5.72 -4.99
N SER A 75 -4.99 -7.05 -4.98
CA SER A 75 -4.86 -7.84 -3.75
C SER A 75 -3.47 -7.68 -3.12
N CYS A 76 -2.42 -7.61 -3.95
CA CYS A 76 -1.05 -7.42 -3.47
C CYS A 76 -0.84 -6.04 -2.85
N ALA A 77 -1.34 -4.99 -3.49
CA ALA A 77 -1.26 -3.63 -2.95
C ALA A 77 -2.03 -3.52 -1.62
N LEU A 78 -3.23 -4.10 -1.54
CA LEU A 78 -4.02 -4.15 -0.31
C LEU A 78 -3.35 -4.98 0.79
N ALA A 79 -2.82 -6.16 0.45
CA ALA A 79 -2.08 -7.01 1.39
C ALA A 79 -0.88 -6.25 1.98
N TYR A 80 -0.15 -5.51 1.16
CA TYR A 80 0.94 -4.68 1.63
C TYR A 80 0.48 -3.63 2.64
N ASP A 81 -0.57 -2.85 2.33
CA ASP A 81 -1.07 -1.84 3.26
C ASP A 81 -1.56 -2.47 4.58
N LEU A 82 -2.26 -3.61 4.52
CA LEU A 82 -2.67 -4.36 5.70
C LEU A 82 -1.47 -4.86 6.51
N ARG A 83 -0.42 -5.37 5.84
CA ARG A 83 0.80 -5.78 6.53
C ARG A 83 1.51 -4.61 7.20
N ARG A 84 1.53 -3.44 6.57
CA ARG A 84 2.04 -2.20 7.17
C ARG A 84 1.21 -1.71 8.36
N ARG A 85 -0.04 -2.18 8.48
CA ARG A 85 -0.94 -1.96 9.63
C ARG A 85 -0.85 -3.06 10.70
N GLY A 86 0.05 -4.04 10.52
CA GLY A 86 0.30 -5.11 11.48
C GLY A 86 -0.54 -6.37 11.29
N TYR A 87 -1.30 -6.50 10.21
CA TYR A 87 -1.95 -7.76 9.88
C TYR A 87 -0.98 -8.74 9.24
N ASP A 88 -1.15 -10.03 9.52
CA ASP A 88 -0.36 -11.11 8.94
C ASP A 88 -1.12 -11.78 7.80
N VAL A 89 -1.10 -11.11 6.65
CA VAL A 89 -1.88 -11.50 5.48
C VAL A 89 -1.03 -11.58 4.23
N GLU A 90 -1.50 -12.32 3.25
CA GLU A 90 -1.01 -12.32 1.87
C GLU A 90 -2.16 -12.05 0.90
N ALA A 91 -1.83 -11.70 -0.33
CA ALA A 91 -2.79 -11.43 -1.38
C ALA A 91 -3.60 -12.68 -1.74
N ALA A 92 -4.91 -12.55 -1.84
CA ALA A 92 -5.74 -13.58 -2.42
C ALA A 92 -5.47 -13.70 -3.93
N PRO A 93 -5.54 -14.90 -4.52
CA PRO A 93 -5.59 -15.04 -5.97
C PRO A 93 -6.86 -14.38 -6.50
N ILE A 94 -6.76 -13.75 -7.67
CA ILE A 94 -7.94 -13.19 -8.33
C ILE A 94 -8.32 -14.07 -9.50
N ASP A 95 -9.55 -14.53 -9.55
CA ASP A 95 -10.09 -15.21 -10.72
C ASP A 95 -10.21 -14.21 -11.87
N THR A 96 -9.44 -14.45 -12.92
CA THR A 96 -9.40 -13.60 -14.11
C THR A 96 -10.67 -13.67 -14.95
N THR A 97 -11.56 -14.62 -14.67
CA THR A 97 -12.85 -14.75 -15.38
C THR A 97 -13.88 -13.73 -14.91
N SER A 98 -13.67 -13.10 -13.76
CA SER A 98 -14.52 -12.02 -13.27
C SER A 98 -14.24 -10.74 -14.04
N ALA A 99 -15.23 -10.23 -14.76
CA ALA A 99 -15.19 -8.95 -15.49
C ALA A 99 -14.86 -7.72 -14.60
N THR A 100 -14.84 -7.93 -13.30
CA THR A 100 -14.55 -6.92 -12.27
C THR A 100 -13.07 -6.81 -11.96
N ASN A 101 -12.24 -7.74 -12.43
CA ASN A 101 -10.82 -7.76 -12.17
C ASN A 101 -10.11 -6.58 -12.82
N GLY A 102 -9.66 -5.66 -12.00
CA GLY A 102 -8.89 -4.51 -12.43
C GLY A 102 -9.71 -3.24 -12.73
N SER A 103 -11.03 -3.25 -12.58
CA SER A 103 -11.80 -2.03 -12.70
C SER A 103 -11.58 -1.10 -11.49
N LEU A 104 -11.51 0.20 -11.74
CA LEU A 104 -11.39 1.22 -10.70
C LEU A 104 -12.44 1.08 -9.59
N PRO A 105 -13.72 0.74 -9.87
CA PRO A 105 -14.74 0.54 -8.85
C PRO A 105 -14.43 -0.52 -7.79
N ILE A 106 -13.59 -1.52 -8.10
CA ILE A 106 -13.26 -2.56 -7.11
C ILE A 106 -12.35 -2.03 -6.03
N GLN A 107 -11.47 -1.10 -6.38
CA GLN A 107 -10.53 -0.48 -5.44
C GLN A 107 -11.21 0.56 -4.56
N LEU A 108 -12.32 1.11 -5.04
CA LEU A 108 -13.16 1.99 -4.26
C LEU A 108 -13.95 1.13 -3.26
N GLY A 109 -13.95 1.56 -2.01
CA GLY A 109 -14.66 0.89 -0.95
C GLY A 109 -13.82 -0.05 -0.08
N PHE A 110 -12.52 -0.19 -0.31
CA PHE A 110 -11.61 -0.81 0.68
C PHE A 110 -11.39 0.09 1.89
N TYR A 111 -11.51 1.39 1.67
CA TYR A 111 -11.28 2.41 2.69
C TYR A 111 -12.49 3.32 2.81
N LYS A 112 -12.80 3.74 4.05
CA LYS A 112 -13.87 4.70 4.30
C LYS A 112 -13.41 6.11 3.96
N GLY A 113 -14.14 6.79 3.08
CA GLY A 113 -13.91 8.21 2.78
C GLY A 113 -12.69 8.47 1.90
N GLU A 114 -12.27 7.49 1.12
CA GLU A 114 -11.22 7.71 0.12
C GLU A 114 -11.60 8.80 -0.87
N LYS A 115 -10.62 9.64 -1.19
CA LYS A 115 -10.72 10.66 -2.23
C LYS A 115 -9.72 10.33 -3.31
N LEU A 116 -10.21 9.81 -4.41
CA LEU A 116 -9.39 9.47 -5.55
C LEU A 116 -8.92 10.76 -6.24
N GLU A 117 -7.62 10.89 -6.36
CA GLU A 117 -6.97 11.94 -7.14
C GLU A 117 -6.49 11.37 -8.47
N MET A 118 -6.50 12.22 -9.50
CA MET A 118 -6.06 11.88 -10.84
C MET A 118 -4.85 12.72 -11.22
N PHE A 119 -3.89 12.10 -11.85
CA PHE A 119 -2.73 12.72 -12.44
C PHE A 119 -2.56 12.22 -13.87
N GLU A 120 -2.88 13.06 -14.83
CA GLU A 120 -2.54 12.82 -16.23
C GLU A 120 -1.05 13.04 -16.43
N VAL A 121 -0.37 12.02 -16.93
CA VAL A 121 1.09 12.04 -17.05
C VAL A 121 1.49 12.94 -18.20
N PRO A 122 2.23 14.03 -17.95
CA PRO A 122 2.79 14.86 -19.01
C PRO A 122 3.67 14.07 -19.97
N SER A 123 3.84 14.58 -21.19
CA SER A 123 4.75 13.98 -22.17
C SER A 123 6.23 14.22 -21.85
N ASP A 124 6.53 15.23 -21.07
CA ASP A 124 7.86 15.54 -20.59
C ASP A 124 8.14 14.75 -19.31
N ASP A 125 9.15 13.89 -19.36
CA ASP A 125 9.46 12.96 -18.26
C ASP A 125 9.94 13.68 -16.99
N GLU A 126 10.70 14.77 -17.12
CA GLU A 126 11.21 15.55 -15.98
C GLU A 126 10.05 16.30 -15.30
N ALA A 127 9.21 16.94 -16.09
CA ALA A 127 8.01 17.60 -15.58
C ALA A 127 7.07 16.60 -14.91
N ALA A 128 6.89 15.40 -15.48
CA ALA A 128 6.06 14.35 -14.92
C ALA A 128 6.59 13.89 -13.55
N MET A 129 7.91 13.61 -13.45
CA MET A 129 8.58 13.25 -12.22
C MET A 129 8.39 14.31 -11.14
N LYS A 130 8.72 15.56 -11.48
CA LYS A 130 8.62 16.66 -10.53
C LYS A 130 7.20 16.87 -10.04
N GLN A 131 6.24 16.97 -10.96
CA GLN A 131 4.85 17.24 -10.59
C GLN A 131 4.22 16.14 -9.76
N PHE A 132 4.47 14.86 -10.10
CA PHE A 132 3.93 13.75 -9.30
C PHE A 132 4.60 13.67 -7.93
N SER A 133 5.94 13.79 -7.88
CA SER A 133 6.67 13.78 -6.61
C SER A 133 6.22 14.92 -5.69
N ASP A 134 6.09 16.14 -6.20
CA ASP A 134 5.62 17.30 -5.43
C ASP A 134 4.21 17.07 -4.83
N ARG A 135 3.33 16.36 -5.54
CA ARG A 135 2.00 16.03 -5.04
C ARG A 135 2.06 15.02 -3.88
N ILE A 136 2.87 13.99 -4.03
CA ILE A 136 2.97 12.92 -3.04
C ILE A 136 3.75 13.38 -1.80
N LEU A 137 4.83 14.13 -1.96
CA LEU A 137 5.65 14.63 -0.84
C LEU A 137 4.87 15.55 0.11
N LYS A 138 3.80 16.22 -0.35
CA LYS A 138 2.93 17.02 0.51
C LYS A 138 2.26 16.23 1.63
N TYR A 139 2.11 14.92 1.46
CA TYR A 139 1.56 14.06 2.51
C TYR A 139 2.51 13.85 3.68
N GLY A 140 3.81 14.12 3.48
CA GLY A 140 4.87 14.03 4.50
C GLY A 140 5.43 12.62 4.69
N ASP A 141 6.59 12.58 5.34
CA ASP A 141 7.33 11.34 5.59
C ASP A 141 6.49 10.30 6.36
N GLY A 142 6.63 9.04 5.95
CA GLY A 142 5.90 7.91 6.50
C GLY A 142 4.48 7.73 5.97
N SER A 143 3.98 8.68 5.15
CA SER A 143 2.69 8.49 4.48
C SER A 143 2.80 7.45 3.36
N ARG A 144 1.68 6.77 3.08
CA ARG A 144 1.58 5.83 1.97
C ARG A 144 0.16 5.81 1.40
N GLY A 145 0.07 5.32 0.18
CA GLY A 145 -1.21 5.22 -0.49
C GLY A 145 -1.21 4.25 -1.66
N LEU A 146 -2.40 4.00 -2.15
CA LEU A 146 -2.62 3.20 -3.33
C LEU A 146 -2.31 4.03 -4.59
N LEU A 147 -1.65 3.39 -5.55
CA LEU A 147 -1.39 3.90 -6.88
C LEU A 147 -2.04 2.97 -7.90
N ARG A 148 -3.00 3.46 -8.64
CA ARG A 148 -3.57 2.78 -9.79
C ARG A 148 -3.03 3.40 -11.06
N ILE A 149 -2.50 2.58 -11.93
CA ILE A 149 -1.86 2.99 -13.17
C ILE A 149 -2.73 2.56 -14.34
N ARG A 150 -2.99 3.47 -15.25
CA ARG A 150 -3.49 3.17 -16.57
C ARG A 150 -2.34 3.33 -17.56
N TRP A 151 -1.95 2.24 -18.19
CA TRP A 151 -0.88 2.24 -19.16
C TRP A 151 -1.30 2.83 -20.51
N LYS A 152 -0.34 3.27 -21.31
CA LYS A 152 -0.57 3.78 -22.67
C LYS A 152 -1.16 2.72 -23.63
N ASN A 153 -0.88 1.43 -23.38
CA ASN A 153 -1.42 0.30 -24.12
C ASN A 153 -2.85 -0.10 -23.74
N GLY A 154 -3.45 0.57 -22.74
CA GLY A 154 -4.81 0.30 -22.27
C GLY A 154 -4.92 -0.60 -21.06
N ASP A 155 -3.88 -1.36 -20.71
CA ASP A 155 -3.83 -2.18 -19.52
C ASP A 155 -3.78 -1.34 -18.24
N GLY A 156 -3.90 -1.99 -17.10
CA GLY A 156 -3.80 -1.35 -15.80
C GLY A 156 -2.95 -2.13 -14.82
N HIS A 157 -2.47 -1.41 -13.78
CA HIS A 157 -1.71 -2.00 -12.69
C HIS A 157 -2.05 -1.31 -11.38
N ALA A 158 -1.77 -1.97 -10.26
CA ALA A 158 -1.88 -1.39 -8.92
C ALA A 158 -0.56 -1.58 -8.18
N ALA A 159 -0.10 -0.51 -7.57
CA ALA A 159 1.11 -0.45 -6.77
C ALA A 159 0.87 0.41 -5.52
N ILE A 160 1.91 0.59 -4.73
CA ILE A 160 1.90 1.45 -3.54
C ILE A 160 2.92 2.56 -3.74
N TRP A 161 2.54 3.78 -3.37
CA TRP A 161 3.48 4.86 -3.14
C TRP A 161 3.72 5.04 -1.64
N GLU A 162 4.95 5.33 -1.26
CA GLU A 162 5.34 5.70 0.11
C GLU A 162 6.23 6.94 0.06
N VAL A 163 6.13 7.79 1.08
CA VAL A 163 7.10 8.85 1.33
C VAL A 163 8.10 8.35 2.37
N SER A 164 9.37 8.35 2.00
CA SER A 164 10.47 7.95 2.88
C SER A 164 11.51 9.06 2.91
N GLY A 165 11.54 9.83 3.99
CA GLY A 165 12.29 11.08 4.03
C GLY A 165 11.76 12.08 3.00
N ASP A 166 12.61 12.51 2.10
CA ASP A 166 12.29 13.45 1.03
C ASP A 166 12.06 12.76 -0.34
N ALA A 167 11.87 11.44 -0.34
CA ALA A 167 11.72 10.66 -1.56
C ALA A 167 10.36 9.95 -1.65
N VAL A 168 9.84 9.87 -2.88
CA VAL A 168 8.71 9.01 -3.23
C VAL A 168 9.25 7.64 -3.65
N VAL A 169 8.82 6.60 -2.95
CA VAL A 169 9.19 5.22 -3.24
C VAL A 169 7.97 4.51 -3.81
N ILE A 170 8.10 3.92 -4.98
CA ILE A 170 7.07 3.08 -5.57
C ILE A 170 7.39 1.61 -5.27
N ARG A 171 6.45 0.94 -4.63
CA ARG A 171 6.54 -0.49 -4.33
C ARG A 171 5.54 -1.28 -5.15
N ASP A 172 6.02 -2.30 -5.80
CA ASP A 172 5.19 -3.28 -6.50
C ASP A 172 5.15 -4.60 -5.71
N PRO A 173 4.16 -4.79 -4.83
CA PRO A 173 4.08 -5.98 -4.01
C PRO A 173 3.70 -7.24 -4.80
N GLN A 174 3.26 -7.09 -6.05
CA GLN A 174 2.89 -8.25 -6.86
C GLN A 174 4.12 -9.08 -7.24
N ASN A 175 5.20 -8.42 -7.64
CA ASN A 175 6.45 -9.03 -8.06
C ASN A 175 7.60 -8.79 -7.08
N ASN A 176 7.32 -8.18 -5.94
CA ASN A 176 8.29 -7.87 -4.87
C ASN A 176 9.43 -6.94 -5.34
N THR A 177 9.12 -5.88 -6.06
CA THR A 177 10.12 -4.92 -6.55
C THR A 177 9.88 -3.50 -6.06
N ILE A 178 10.96 -2.76 -5.85
CA ILE A 178 10.95 -1.30 -5.77
C ILE A 178 11.15 -0.81 -7.19
N VAL A 179 10.23 0.01 -7.65
CA VAL A 179 10.20 0.49 -9.04
C VAL A 179 10.72 1.90 -9.10
N ASP A 180 11.54 2.19 -10.10
CA ASP A 180 11.85 3.57 -10.45
C ASP A 180 10.57 4.26 -10.96
N LEU A 181 10.19 5.35 -10.30
CA LEU A 181 9.01 6.12 -10.67
C LEU A 181 9.06 6.58 -12.14
N SER A 182 10.25 6.88 -12.66
CA SER A 182 10.45 7.29 -14.06
C SER A 182 10.00 6.20 -15.05
N ASP A 183 10.25 4.92 -14.72
CA ASP A 183 9.82 3.79 -15.56
C ASP A 183 8.30 3.68 -15.66
N TYR A 184 7.63 3.93 -14.54
CA TYR A 184 6.17 3.93 -14.51
C TYR A 184 5.60 5.14 -15.26
N LEU A 185 6.15 6.33 -15.07
CA LEU A 185 5.68 7.54 -15.74
C LEU A 185 5.82 7.45 -17.27
N ARG A 186 6.96 6.97 -17.78
CA ARG A 186 7.15 6.81 -19.25
C ARG A 186 6.09 5.92 -19.91
N ARG A 187 5.60 4.91 -19.20
CA ARG A 187 4.63 3.93 -19.70
C ARG A 187 3.19 4.27 -19.40
N ALA A 188 2.95 5.09 -18.39
CA ALA A 188 1.62 5.43 -17.94
C ALA A 188 0.98 6.52 -18.79
N LYS A 189 -0.35 6.42 -18.95
CA LYS A 189 -1.21 7.50 -19.43
C LYS A 189 -1.74 8.33 -18.27
N THR A 190 -2.17 7.66 -17.20
CA THR A 190 -2.82 8.29 -16.05
C THR A 190 -2.48 7.52 -14.78
N PHE A 191 -2.22 8.25 -13.72
CA PHE A 191 -2.23 7.72 -12.36
C PHE A 191 -3.51 8.15 -11.66
N TYR A 192 -4.12 7.19 -10.95
CA TYR A 192 -5.13 7.46 -9.94
C TYR A 192 -4.55 7.06 -8.59
N TYR A 193 -4.64 7.93 -7.61
CA TYR A 193 -4.01 7.67 -6.33
C TYR A 193 -4.81 8.27 -5.17
N PHE A 194 -4.62 7.73 -4.01
CA PHE A 194 -5.09 8.31 -2.75
C PHE A 194 -4.26 7.81 -1.58
N ARG A 195 -4.25 8.58 -0.52
CA ARG A 195 -3.57 8.23 0.71
C ARG A 195 -4.38 7.17 1.47
N THR A 196 -3.73 6.11 1.96
CA THR A 196 -4.39 5.01 2.68
C THR A 196 -4.08 4.97 4.17
N ASP A 197 -2.86 5.31 4.59
CA ASP A 197 -2.39 5.16 5.98
C ASP A 197 -3.22 5.92 7.03
N ASN A 198 -4.01 6.90 6.63
CA ASN A 198 -4.89 7.68 7.48
C ASN A 198 -6.39 7.33 7.33
N LEU A 199 -6.74 6.35 6.50
CA LEU A 199 -8.11 5.92 6.27
C LEU A 199 -8.41 4.62 7.01
N LYS A 200 -9.67 4.45 7.41
CA LYS A 200 -10.19 3.21 7.97
C LYS A 200 -10.50 2.21 6.86
N LEU A 201 -10.22 0.94 7.13
CA LEU A 201 -10.58 -0.16 6.25
C LEU A 201 -12.07 -0.49 6.36
N THR A 202 -12.60 -1.10 5.32
CA THR A 202 -13.91 -1.73 5.31
C THR A 202 -13.77 -3.25 5.29
N ASP A 203 -14.85 -3.97 5.59
CA ASP A 203 -14.86 -5.44 5.54
C ASP A 203 -14.59 -5.97 4.13
N LYS A 204 -14.91 -5.20 3.08
CA LYS A 204 -14.60 -5.54 1.69
C LYS A 204 -13.11 -5.83 1.46
N ALA A 205 -12.22 -5.21 2.23
CA ALA A 205 -10.79 -5.48 2.14
C ALA A 205 -10.43 -6.94 2.44
N THR A 206 -11.23 -7.63 3.27
CA THR A 206 -10.98 -9.02 3.65
C THR A 206 -11.19 -10.02 2.51
N GLU A 207 -11.95 -9.65 1.49
CA GLU A 207 -12.22 -10.50 0.32
C GLU A 207 -10.99 -10.66 -0.59
N PHE A 208 -10.03 -9.73 -0.49
CA PHE A 208 -8.87 -9.64 -1.37
C PHE A 208 -7.57 -10.12 -0.73
N VAL A 209 -7.63 -10.53 0.53
CA VAL A 209 -6.50 -11.04 1.27
C VAL A 209 -6.87 -12.32 2.02
N ARG A 210 -5.86 -13.08 2.40
CA ARG A 210 -6.01 -14.25 3.27
C ARG A 210 -4.97 -14.21 4.37
N ASN A 211 -5.26 -14.86 5.48
CA ASN A 211 -4.28 -15.01 6.54
C ASN A 211 -3.03 -15.71 6.00
N TYR A 212 -1.89 -15.17 6.37
CA TYR A 212 -0.63 -15.80 6.08
C TYR A 212 -0.52 -17.09 6.91
N ASN A 213 -0.46 -18.21 6.23
CA ASN A 213 -0.11 -19.49 6.84
C ASN A 213 1.39 -19.65 6.62
N GLY A 214 2.19 -19.24 7.61
CA GLY A 214 3.63 -19.34 7.57
C GLY A 214 4.06 -20.78 7.34
N GLY A 215 4.58 -21.06 6.14
CA GLY A 215 5.28 -22.27 5.79
C GLY A 215 4.39 -23.47 5.43
N ASP A 216 4.33 -23.77 4.19
CA ASP A 216 4.54 -25.10 3.63
C ASP A 216 5.68 -24.99 2.61
#